data_051d4938be30d2f1360fa95b3c1f925e
#
_entry.id   051d4938be30d2f1360fa95b3c1f925e
#
_cell.length_a   1.000
_cell.length_b   1.000
_cell.length_c   1.000
_cell.angle_alpha   90.00
_cell.angle_beta   90.00
_cell.angle_gamma   90.00
#
_symmetry.space_group_name_H-M   'P 1'
#
loop_
_entity.id
_entity.type
_entity.pdbx_description
1 polymer ?
#
loop_
_entity_poly.entity_id
_entity_poly.type
_entity_poly.pdbx_seq_one_letter_code
_entity_poly.pdbx_strand_id
1 'polypeptide(L)'
;TLPSEYARYFDDSCYGWEENSDYSLMFLRGLQKMMNDRLRARGHLFLNEVYDELNIPRTELGQLAGWVYDPENPLGDNYVDFGIFDGYREANRDFVNGYKNVILLDFNCDGDIMSQMQKRPHCFKHHDKGWK
;
A
#
# COMPACT_ATOMS: atom_id res chain seq x y z
N THR A 1 11.03 -2.14 16.06
CA THR A 1 10.39 -3.34 15.50
C THR A 1 10.86 -3.59 14.07
N LEU A 2 10.87 -4.84 13.67
CA LEU A 2 11.25 -5.23 12.32
C LEU A 2 10.17 -4.85 11.31
N PRO A 3 10.55 -4.48 10.09
CA PRO A 3 9.58 -4.25 9.03
C PRO A 3 8.83 -5.54 8.67
N SER A 4 7.63 -5.40 8.13
CA SER A 4 6.87 -6.55 7.66
C SER A 4 7.49 -7.11 6.37
N GLU A 5 7.06 -8.32 6.01
CA GLU A 5 7.47 -8.94 4.74
C GLU A 5 6.99 -8.17 3.51
N TYR A 6 6.06 -7.26 3.68
CA TYR A 6 5.50 -6.44 2.59
C TYR A 6 6.30 -5.16 2.35
N ALA A 7 7.21 -4.80 3.27
CA ALA A 7 7.95 -3.54 3.22
C ALA A 7 8.89 -3.50 2.00
N ARG A 8 8.96 -2.35 1.34
CA ARG A 8 9.84 -2.12 0.19
C ARG A 8 10.37 -0.70 0.22
N TYR A 9 11.59 -0.54 -0.28
CA TYR A 9 12.19 0.79 -0.38
C TYR A 9 11.57 1.60 -1.52
N PHE A 10 11.35 2.86 -1.24
CA PHE A 10 11.01 3.86 -2.24
C PHE A 10 12.29 4.64 -2.53
N ASP A 11 12.82 4.46 -3.72
CA ASP A 11 14.11 5.01 -4.15
C ASP A 11 14.03 5.42 -5.63
N ASP A 12 15.17 5.73 -6.23
CA ASP A 12 15.26 6.24 -7.60
C ASP A 12 14.78 5.25 -8.67
N SER A 13 14.53 4.00 -8.31
CA SER A 13 13.94 3.02 -9.24
C SER A 13 12.42 3.11 -9.31
N CYS A 14 11.80 3.87 -8.40
CA CYS A 14 10.36 3.95 -8.27
C CYS A 14 9.76 5.10 -9.09
N TYR A 15 8.52 4.93 -9.52
CA TYR A 15 7.77 6.04 -10.11
C TYR A 15 7.53 7.10 -9.04
N GLY A 16 7.59 8.37 -9.45
CA GLY A 16 7.31 9.49 -8.57
C GLY A 16 8.45 9.88 -7.66
N TRP A 17 9.56 9.14 -7.67
CA TRP A 17 10.72 9.51 -6.88
C TRP A 17 11.40 10.74 -7.48
N GLU A 18 11.78 11.66 -6.60
CA GLU A 18 12.55 12.87 -6.94
C GLU A 18 13.69 13.02 -5.93
N GLU A 19 14.77 13.66 -6.37
CA GLU A 19 15.88 13.95 -5.47
C GLU A 19 15.45 14.76 -4.25
N ASN A 20 14.55 15.73 -4.48
CA ASN A 20 13.95 16.51 -3.39
C ASN A 20 12.85 15.68 -2.76
N SER A 21 13.06 15.30 -1.50
CA SER A 21 12.12 14.45 -0.76
C SER A 21 10.74 15.06 -0.60
N ASP A 22 10.60 16.39 -0.66
CA ASP A 22 9.29 17.02 -0.57
C ASP A 22 8.39 16.63 -1.74
N TYR A 23 8.95 16.55 -2.95
CA TYR A 23 8.20 16.10 -4.14
C TYR A 23 7.85 14.62 -4.05
N SER A 24 8.80 13.80 -3.60
CA SER A 24 8.55 12.38 -3.36
C SER A 24 7.42 12.19 -2.34
N LEU A 25 7.45 12.96 -1.27
CA LEU A 25 6.42 12.90 -0.22
C LEU A 25 5.04 13.28 -0.78
N MET A 26 4.97 14.33 -1.58
CA MET A 26 3.72 14.72 -2.23
C MET A 26 3.17 13.59 -3.10
N PHE A 27 4.04 12.98 -3.89
CA PHE A 27 3.65 11.86 -4.74
C PHE A 27 3.11 10.70 -3.90
N LEU A 28 3.83 10.30 -2.86
CA LEU A 28 3.44 9.17 -2.00
C LEU A 28 2.11 9.42 -1.30
N ARG A 29 1.90 10.64 -0.80
CA ARG A 29 0.63 10.99 -0.14
C ARG A 29 -0.53 10.95 -1.13
N GLY A 30 -0.31 11.46 -2.33
CA GLY A 30 -1.33 11.41 -3.39
C GLY A 30 -1.66 9.99 -3.81
N LEU A 31 -0.63 9.15 -3.96
CA LEU A 31 -0.83 7.75 -4.31
C LEU A 31 -1.56 6.99 -3.21
N GLN A 32 -1.18 7.23 -1.94
CA GLN A 32 -1.87 6.59 -0.82
C GLN A 32 -3.36 6.94 -0.81
N LYS A 33 -3.68 8.21 -1.07
CA LYS A 33 -5.07 8.65 -1.17
C LYS A 33 -5.78 7.92 -2.32
N MET A 34 -5.14 7.84 -3.47
CA MET A 34 -5.70 7.16 -4.65
C MET A 34 -5.96 5.68 -4.37
N MET A 35 -5.03 5.01 -3.68
CA MET A 35 -5.18 3.60 -3.33
C MET A 35 -6.34 3.40 -2.34
N ASN A 36 -6.50 4.33 -1.40
CA ASN A 36 -7.64 4.29 -0.48
C ASN A 36 -8.97 4.49 -1.21
N ASP A 37 -9.01 5.40 -2.17
CA ASP A 37 -10.22 5.60 -2.98
C ASP A 37 -10.57 4.34 -3.76
N ARG A 38 -9.55 3.69 -4.35
CA ARG A 38 -9.74 2.43 -5.09
C ARG A 38 -10.24 1.32 -4.15
N LEU A 39 -9.64 1.20 -2.97
CA LEU A 39 -10.05 0.21 -1.98
C LEU A 39 -11.53 0.37 -1.61
N ARG A 40 -11.95 1.59 -1.31
CA ARG A 40 -13.35 1.84 -0.93
C ARG A 40 -14.30 1.59 -2.10
N ALA A 41 -13.90 1.97 -3.30
CA ALA A 41 -14.75 1.79 -4.49
C ALA A 41 -14.97 0.32 -4.84
N ARG A 42 -13.94 -0.51 -4.66
CA ARG A 42 -13.96 -1.91 -5.08
C ARG A 42 -14.22 -2.90 -3.94
N GLY A 43 -13.93 -2.49 -2.71
CA GLY A 43 -14.03 -3.36 -1.55
C GLY A 43 -12.76 -4.16 -1.28
N HIS A 44 -11.80 -4.15 -2.20
CA HIS A 44 -10.52 -4.87 -2.04
C HIS A 44 -9.42 -4.21 -2.85
N LEU A 45 -8.18 -4.50 -2.47
CA LEU A 45 -6.99 -4.04 -3.20
C LEU A 45 -5.87 -5.04 -2.93
N PHE A 46 -5.23 -5.54 -4.00
CA PHE A 46 -4.09 -6.43 -3.85
C PHE A 46 -2.79 -5.62 -3.76
N LEU A 47 -1.83 -6.14 -3.00
CA LEU A 47 -0.55 -5.46 -2.78
C LEU A 47 0.21 -5.23 -4.09
N ASN A 48 0.17 -6.20 -5.02
CA ASN A 48 0.82 -6.02 -6.32
C ASN A 48 0.25 -4.85 -7.11
N GLU A 49 -0.99 -4.45 -6.90
CA GLU A 49 -1.55 -3.26 -7.54
C GLU A 49 -0.83 -2.00 -7.05
N VAL A 50 -0.50 -1.95 -5.76
CA VAL A 50 0.27 -0.84 -5.19
C VAL A 50 1.71 -0.87 -5.71
N TYR A 51 2.32 -2.06 -5.74
CA TYR A 51 3.67 -2.22 -6.29
C TYR A 51 3.74 -1.74 -7.74
N ASP A 52 2.73 -2.07 -8.56
CA ASP A 52 2.69 -1.61 -9.96
C ASP A 52 2.71 -0.09 -10.07
N GLU A 53 1.96 0.59 -9.22
CA GLU A 53 1.91 2.07 -9.22
C GLU A 53 3.24 2.70 -8.84
N LEU A 54 4.10 1.95 -8.15
CA LEU A 54 5.39 2.42 -7.69
C LEU A 54 6.57 1.89 -8.51
N ASN A 55 6.29 1.06 -9.50
CA ASN A 55 7.32 0.33 -10.27
C ASN A 55 8.17 -0.58 -9.37
N ILE A 56 7.57 -1.14 -8.34
CA ILE A 56 8.18 -2.16 -7.51
C ILE A 56 7.84 -3.52 -8.10
N PRO A 57 8.80 -4.45 -8.22
CA PRO A 57 8.52 -5.77 -8.79
C PRO A 57 7.40 -6.50 -8.04
N ARG A 58 6.51 -7.12 -8.80
CA ARG A 58 5.46 -7.96 -8.24
C ARG A 58 6.06 -9.15 -7.50
N THR A 59 5.35 -9.64 -6.49
CA THR A 59 5.74 -10.83 -5.74
C THR A 59 4.61 -11.84 -5.75
N GLU A 60 4.94 -13.10 -5.50
CA GLU A 60 3.91 -14.14 -5.32
C GLU A 60 3.03 -13.80 -4.12
N LEU A 61 3.64 -13.35 -3.03
CA LEU A 61 2.89 -12.93 -1.84
C LEU A 61 1.95 -11.76 -2.14
N GLY A 62 2.40 -10.79 -2.91
CA GLY A 62 1.59 -9.61 -3.27
C GLY A 62 0.41 -9.93 -4.17
N GLN A 63 0.41 -11.11 -4.79
CA GLN A 63 -0.71 -11.60 -5.58
C GLN A 63 -1.87 -12.06 -4.70
N LEU A 64 -1.59 -12.46 -3.46
CA LEU A 64 -2.56 -12.99 -2.52
C LEU A 64 -2.90 -12.00 -1.41
N ALA A 65 -1.95 -11.18 -1.02
CA ALA A 65 -2.07 -10.24 0.09
C ALA A 65 -2.60 -8.90 -0.37
N GLY A 66 -3.22 -8.18 0.55
CA GLY A 66 -3.72 -6.85 0.29
C GLY A 66 -4.63 -6.34 1.39
N TRP A 67 -5.67 -5.62 0.99
CA TRP A 67 -6.63 -4.99 1.91
C TRP A 67 -8.05 -5.30 1.50
N VAL A 68 -8.91 -5.39 2.52
CA VAL A 68 -10.36 -5.52 2.33
C VAL A 68 -11.04 -4.36 3.05
N TYR A 69 -11.97 -3.71 2.36
CA TYR A 69 -12.78 -2.66 2.95
C TYR A 69 -14.12 -3.25 3.38
N ASP A 70 -14.30 -3.45 4.67
CA ASP A 70 -15.50 -4.07 5.24
C ASP A 70 -15.74 -3.47 6.64
N PRO A 71 -16.27 -2.23 6.70
CA PRO A 71 -16.40 -1.53 7.99
C PRO A 71 -17.30 -2.22 9.00
N GLU A 72 -18.29 -2.98 8.52
CA GLU A 72 -19.23 -3.67 9.44
C GLU A 72 -18.66 -4.96 9.99
N ASN A 73 -17.69 -5.55 9.30
CA ASN A 73 -17.02 -6.77 9.74
C ASN A 73 -15.54 -6.69 9.36
N PRO A 74 -14.76 -5.84 10.04
CA PRO A 74 -13.39 -5.53 9.61
C PRO A 74 -12.48 -6.76 9.61
N LEU A 75 -11.66 -6.87 8.56
CA LEU A 75 -10.55 -7.80 8.53
C LEU A 75 -9.31 -7.15 9.14
N GLY A 76 -9.07 -5.91 8.81
CA GLY A 76 -7.95 -5.11 9.30
C GLY A 76 -8.36 -3.65 9.49
N ASP A 77 -7.51 -2.75 9.05
CA ASP A 77 -7.69 -1.31 9.31
C ASP A 77 -8.73 -0.62 8.43
N ASN A 78 -9.17 -1.27 7.36
CA ASN A 78 -10.07 -0.69 6.36
C ASN A 78 -9.48 0.50 5.59
N TYR A 79 -8.16 0.65 5.61
CA TYR A 79 -7.47 1.67 4.83
C TYR A 79 -6.04 1.23 4.52
N VAL A 80 -5.47 1.84 3.47
CA VAL A 80 -4.09 1.62 3.06
C VAL A 80 -3.21 2.67 3.73
N ASP A 81 -2.14 2.21 4.38
CA ASP A 81 -1.13 3.07 4.97
C ASP A 81 0.25 2.60 4.50
N PHE A 82 1.01 3.50 3.91
CA PHE A 82 2.37 3.19 3.42
C PHE A 82 3.41 3.25 4.53
N GLY A 83 3.04 3.64 5.74
CA GLY A 83 3.96 3.74 6.86
C GLY A 83 4.92 4.93 6.78
N ILE A 84 4.59 5.96 5.98
CA ILE A 84 5.48 7.11 5.74
C ILE A 84 5.81 7.84 7.04
N PHE A 85 4.80 8.04 7.88
CA PHE A 85 4.91 8.86 9.10
C PHE A 85 5.15 8.02 10.35
N ASP A 86 5.79 6.86 10.21
CA ASP A 86 6.17 6.02 11.34
C ASP A 86 7.25 6.74 12.16
N GLY A 87 6.84 7.37 13.25
CA GLY A 87 7.72 8.14 14.10
C GLY A 87 8.76 7.32 14.87
N TYR A 88 8.62 6.01 14.89
CA TYR A 88 9.58 5.11 15.55
C TYR A 88 10.81 4.83 14.68
N ARG A 89 10.76 5.17 13.40
CA ARG A 89 11.88 4.94 12.49
C ARG A 89 12.57 6.27 12.19
N GLU A 90 13.82 6.39 12.61
CA GLU A 90 14.61 7.60 12.37
C GLU A 90 14.70 7.94 10.89
N ALA A 91 14.92 6.91 10.06
CA ALA A 91 15.03 7.11 8.61
C ALA A 91 13.75 7.70 8.01
N ASN A 92 12.57 7.34 8.53
CA ASN A 92 11.30 7.92 8.07
C ASN A 92 11.19 9.39 8.47
N ARG A 93 11.59 9.71 9.68
CA ARG A 93 11.62 11.12 10.13
C ARG A 93 12.58 11.95 9.28
N ASP A 94 13.76 11.37 8.97
CA ASP A 94 14.75 12.04 8.12
C ASP A 94 14.19 12.33 6.72
N PHE A 95 13.47 11.37 6.15
CA PHE A 95 12.84 11.54 4.84
C PHE A 95 11.78 12.66 4.88
N VAL A 96 10.91 12.64 5.87
CA VAL A 96 9.84 13.65 6.00
C VAL A 96 10.43 15.04 6.21
N ASN A 97 11.56 15.13 6.95
CA ASN A 97 12.22 16.39 7.25
C ASN A 97 13.20 16.85 6.18
N GLY A 98 13.35 16.10 5.10
CA GLY A 98 14.18 16.50 3.98
C GLY A 98 15.65 16.15 4.08
N TYR A 99 16.04 15.36 5.08
CA TYR A 99 17.44 14.97 5.27
C TYR A 99 17.84 13.72 4.48
N LYS A 100 16.88 12.94 4.03
CA LYS A 100 17.11 11.75 3.19
C LYS A 100 16.06 11.69 2.10
N ASN A 101 16.39 11.07 0.97
CA ASN A 101 15.48 10.96 -0.18
C ASN A 101 15.05 9.52 -0.47
N VAL A 102 15.37 8.58 0.41
CA VAL A 102 14.95 7.19 0.32
C VAL A 102 14.20 6.83 1.60
N ILE A 103 13.14 6.06 1.49
CA ILE A 103 12.33 5.66 2.63
C ILE A 103 11.91 4.21 2.46
N LEU A 104 11.84 3.47 3.58
CA LEU A 104 11.26 2.14 3.61
C LEU A 104 9.75 2.29 3.84
N LEU A 105 8.96 1.87 2.85
CA LEU A 105 7.52 1.85 2.98
C LEU A 105 7.12 0.51 3.60
N ASP A 106 6.43 0.56 4.72
CA ASP A 106 5.95 -0.64 5.40
C ASP A 106 4.42 -0.64 5.34
N PHE A 107 3.90 -1.39 4.38
CA PHE A 107 2.48 -1.42 4.07
C PHE A 107 1.70 -2.19 5.14
N ASN A 108 0.58 -1.64 5.58
CA ASN A 108 -0.28 -2.24 6.61
C ASN A 108 -1.24 -3.30 6.06
N CYS A 109 -0.74 -4.19 5.20
CA CYS A 109 -1.58 -5.23 4.60
C CYS A 109 -2.39 -6.01 5.64
N ASP A 110 -3.60 -6.38 5.25
CA ASP A 110 -4.47 -7.23 6.08
C ASP A 110 -4.05 -8.70 6.05
N GLY A 111 -3.08 -9.05 5.22
CA GLY A 111 -2.63 -10.40 5.01
C GLY A 111 -3.26 -11.01 3.76
N ASP A 112 -3.40 -12.33 3.72
CA ASP A 112 -4.00 -13.05 2.60
C ASP A 112 -5.48 -12.67 2.46
N ILE A 113 -5.80 -11.94 1.39
CA ILE A 113 -7.20 -11.58 1.11
C ILE A 113 -7.82 -12.46 0.03
N MET A 114 -7.01 -13.22 -0.72
CA MET A 114 -7.56 -14.14 -1.71
C MET A 114 -8.50 -15.15 -1.03
N SER A 115 -8.13 -15.63 0.14
CA SER A 115 -8.96 -16.56 0.92
C SER A 115 -10.27 -15.93 1.43
N GLN A 116 -10.37 -14.60 1.39
CA GLN A 116 -11.57 -13.88 1.87
C GLN A 116 -12.65 -13.78 0.81
N MET A 117 -12.37 -14.11 -0.46
CA MET A 117 -13.31 -13.93 -1.56
C MET A 117 -14.65 -14.64 -1.32
N GLN A 118 -14.60 -15.85 -0.79
CA GLN A 118 -15.81 -16.62 -0.49
C GLN A 118 -16.53 -16.13 0.76
N LYS A 119 -15.77 -15.68 1.75
CA LYS A 119 -16.32 -15.20 3.02
C LYS A 119 -16.92 -13.80 2.91
N ARG A 120 -16.43 -13.00 1.96
CA ARG A 120 -16.78 -11.59 1.79
C ARG A 120 -17.08 -11.28 0.32
N PRO A 121 -18.04 -11.98 -0.29
CA PRO A 121 -18.31 -11.77 -1.73
C PRO A 121 -18.67 -10.33 -2.06
N HIS A 122 -19.26 -9.59 -1.11
CA HIS A 122 -19.60 -8.18 -1.31
C HIS A 122 -18.37 -7.28 -1.48
N CYS A 123 -17.18 -7.73 -1.06
CA CYS A 123 -15.94 -6.98 -1.21
C CYS A 123 -15.23 -7.27 -2.54
N PHE A 124 -15.68 -8.25 -3.30
CA PHE A 124 -14.98 -8.72 -4.51
C PHE A 124 -15.84 -8.71 -5.78
N LYS A 125 -16.96 -8.03 -5.75
CA LYS A 125 -17.92 -8.02 -6.87
C LYS A 125 -17.31 -7.56 -8.19
N HIS A 126 -16.51 -6.50 -8.15
CA HIS A 126 -15.94 -5.93 -9.37
C HIS A 126 -14.88 -6.86 -9.97
N HIS A 127 -14.13 -7.55 -9.12
CA HIS A 127 -13.11 -8.50 -9.56
C HIS A 127 -13.76 -9.71 -10.26
N ASP A 128 -14.85 -10.23 -9.67
CA ASP A 128 -15.57 -11.39 -10.19
C ASP A 128 -16.21 -11.14 -11.55
N LYS A 129 -16.43 -9.88 -11.90
CA LYS A 129 -17.01 -9.51 -13.20
C LYS A 129 -15.96 -9.30 -14.29
N GLY A 130 -14.75 -9.80 -14.09
CA GLY A 130 -13.65 -9.65 -15.03
C GLY A 130 -13.09 -8.23 -15.11
N TRP A 131 -13.39 -7.43 -14.15
CA TRP A 131 -12.87 -6.08 -14.04
C TRP A 131 -11.35 -6.11 -13.84
N LYS A 132 -10.63 -5.24 -14.52
CA LYS A 132 -9.17 -5.25 -14.50
C LYS A 132 -8.58 -3.96 -13.99
#